data_3f05713591995643fc67bf8b21bdc466
#
_entry.id   3f05713591995643fc67bf8b21bdc466
#
_cell.length_a   1.000
_cell.length_b   1.000
_cell.length_c   1.000
_cell.angle_alpha   90.00
_cell.angle_beta   90.00
_cell.angle_gamma   90.00
#
_symmetry.space_group_name_H-M   'P 1'
#
loop_
_entity.id
_entity.type
_entity.pdbx_description
1 polymer ?
#
loop_
_entity_poly.entity_id
_entity_poly.type
_entity_poly.pdbx_seq_one_letter_code
_entity_poly.pdbx_strand_id
1 'polypeptide(L)'
;MDLALEIRPVSTEVEAQLIALVLHGVTSVHSRRSYRTGLEAFFAWIRVSGAGPAFTKALAQQYRSALLANRLSSSTINLRLSPIRKLAREMADNQMLDPATAAAIERVPGVERRGTRVGNWLMKDQANHLLNAPDPQTLTGKRDRAILAVLLGCGLRRAELLRINVEDLQQREGRWVLPDMTGKGNRIRTVTVPAGVKARIDAWLSAAGITTGRIFRPVNKRDVIVGTEIRDEKAVWRLVMRYAKATDLGKLATSRPAPDLSQTVPEGGRGAGADPAAPRPCLDPDHATWGRSRRWLMP
;
A
#
# COMPACT_ATOMS: atom_id res chain seq x y z
N MET A 1 19.98 32.51 -27.26
CA MET A 1 20.62 31.20 -27.47
C MET A 1 19.77 30.19 -26.75
N ASP A 2 18.90 29.51 -27.55
CA ASP A 2 17.85 28.64 -27.00
C ASP A 2 18.45 27.32 -26.50
N LEU A 3 18.61 27.19 -25.20
CA LEU A 3 19.00 25.95 -24.50
C LEU A 3 17.78 25.02 -24.31
N ALA A 4 16.96 24.88 -25.35
CA ALA A 4 16.00 23.79 -25.37
C ALA A 4 16.76 22.53 -25.81
N LEU A 5 17.08 21.66 -24.86
CA LEU A 5 17.65 20.37 -25.18
C LEU A 5 16.65 19.64 -26.08
N GLU A 6 16.98 19.51 -27.38
CA GLU A 6 16.20 18.70 -28.29
C GLU A 6 16.26 17.25 -27.82
N ILE A 7 15.17 16.76 -27.25
CA ILE A 7 14.96 15.33 -27.12
C ILE A 7 14.59 14.84 -28.52
N ARG A 8 15.58 14.75 -29.42
CA ARG A 8 15.47 13.95 -30.66
C ARG A 8 15.15 12.52 -30.24
N PRO A 9 14.76 11.58 -31.13
CA PRO A 9 14.61 10.19 -30.73
C PRO A 9 15.88 9.77 -30.01
N VAL A 10 15.80 9.86 -28.69
CA VAL A 10 16.93 9.80 -27.76
C VAL A 10 17.46 8.39 -27.91
N SER A 11 18.76 8.26 -28.15
CA SER A 11 19.35 6.93 -28.12
C SER A 11 18.96 6.28 -26.80
N THR A 12 18.72 4.99 -26.80
CA THR A 12 18.36 4.20 -25.59
C THR A 12 19.31 4.49 -24.43
N GLU A 13 20.52 4.93 -24.74
CA GLU A 13 21.56 5.30 -23.78
C GLU A 13 21.27 6.62 -23.05
N VAL A 14 20.83 7.66 -23.75
CA VAL A 14 20.47 8.95 -23.13
C VAL A 14 19.19 8.79 -22.30
N GLU A 15 18.21 8.01 -22.76
CA GLU A 15 17.04 7.67 -21.94
C GLU A 15 17.45 6.99 -20.63
N ALA A 16 18.38 6.04 -20.70
CA ALA A 16 18.88 5.34 -19.50
C ALA A 16 19.60 6.31 -18.55
N GLN A 17 20.38 7.25 -19.06
CA GLN A 17 21.06 8.28 -18.26
C GLN A 17 20.05 9.22 -17.57
N LEU A 18 19.01 9.69 -18.27
CA LEU A 18 17.95 10.53 -17.71
C LEU A 18 17.13 9.78 -16.66
N ILE A 19 16.86 8.50 -16.88
CA ILE A 19 16.19 7.66 -15.87
C ILE A 19 17.10 7.51 -14.64
N ALA A 20 18.38 7.23 -14.83
CA ALA A 20 19.34 7.09 -13.73
C ALA A 20 19.42 8.37 -12.90
N LEU A 21 19.48 9.54 -13.55
CA LEU A 21 19.50 10.85 -12.91
C LEU A 21 18.33 11.00 -11.92
N VAL A 22 17.11 10.69 -12.35
CA VAL A 22 15.92 10.74 -11.48
C VAL A 22 16.00 9.71 -10.35
N LEU A 23 16.49 8.50 -10.64
CA LEU A 23 16.50 7.42 -9.65
C LEU A 23 17.57 7.61 -8.57
N HIS A 24 18.65 8.34 -8.82
CA HIS A 24 19.65 8.65 -7.80
C HIS A 24 19.06 9.46 -6.64
N GLY A 25 18.16 10.39 -6.93
CA GLY A 25 17.45 11.19 -5.90
C GLY A 25 16.26 10.49 -5.23
N VAL A 26 16.05 9.18 -5.43
CA VAL A 26 14.92 8.43 -4.87
C VAL A 26 15.42 7.29 -3.98
N THR A 27 15.14 7.35 -2.67
CA THR A 27 15.62 6.37 -1.70
C THR A 27 14.77 5.09 -1.64
N SER A 28 13.45 5.20 -1.83
CA SER A 28 12.52 4.06 -1.73
C SER A 28 12.61 3.15 -2.96
N VAL A 29 12.85 1.86 -2.76
CA VAL A 29 12.89 0.83 -3.82
C VAL A 29 11.59 0.79 -4.64
N HIS A 30 10.43 0.89 -3.97
CA HIS A 30 9.13 0.92 -4.65
C HIS A 30 8.95 2.19 -5.49
N SER A 31 9.37 3.35 -4.98
CA SER A 31 9.32 4.61 -5.72
C SER A 31 10.28 4.58 -6.91
N ARG A 32 11.50 4.04 -6.74
CA ARG A 32 12.46 3.86 -7.84
C ARG A 32 11.86 3.01 -8.97
N ARG A 33 11.26 1.88 -8.63
CA ARG A 33 10.60 1.01 -9.63
C ARG A 33 9.46 1.73 -10.34
N SER A 34 8.59 2.43 -9.59
CA SER A 34 7.46 3.17 -10.14
C SER A 34 7.92 4.31 -11.06
N TYR A 35 8.95 5.04 -10.66
CA TYR A 35 9.50 6.14 -11.45
C TYR A 35 10.17 5.64 -12.72
N ARG A 36 10.96 4.56 -12.64
CA ARG A 36 11.53 3.90 -13.80
C ARG A 36 10.44 3.54 -14.82
N THR A 37 9.44 2.76 -14.40
CA THR A 37 8.33 2.34 -15.28
C THR A 37 7.56 3.54 -15.86
N GLY A 38 7.40 4.62 -15.08
CA GLY A 38 6.73 5.83 -15.56
C GLY A 38 7.53 6.58 -16.64
N LEU A 39 8.85 6.68 -16.48
CA LEU A 39 9.74 7.31 -17.47
C LEU A 39 9.91 6.45 -18.71
N GLU A 40 10.09 5.14 -18.57
CA GLU A 40 10.15 4.21 -19.71
C GLU A 40 8.87 4.30 -20.56
N ALA A 41 7.70 4.38 -19.91
CA ALA A 41 6.43 4.56 -20.62
C ALA A 41 6.30 5.92 -21.30
N PHE A 42 6.87 6.98 -20.72
CA PHE A 42 6.90 8.32 -21.31
C PHE A 42 7.80 8.37 -22.53
N PHE A 43 9.03 7.85 -22.46
CA PHE A 43 9.93 7.80 -23.59
C PHE A 43 9.42 6.90 -24.72
N ALA A 44 8.83 5.75 -24.38
CA ALA A 44 8.17 4.89 -25.36
C ALA A 44 7.02 5.62 -26.09
N TRP A 45 6.25 6.44 -25.38
CA TRP A 45 5.19 7.25 -26.01
C TRP A 45 5.77 8.33 -26.93
N ILE A 46 6.85 9.04 -26.54
CA ILE A 46 7.49 10.03 -27.38
C ILE A 46 7.92 9.42 -28.73
N ARG A 47 8.52 8.23 -28.70
CA ARG A 47 9.00 7.55 -29.90
C ARG A 47 7.89 7.25 -30.93
N VAL A 48 6.67 7.02 -30.47
CA VAL A 48 5.55 6.62 -31.36
C VAL A 48 4.57 7.76 -31.64
N SER A 49 4.59 8.83 -30.86
CA SER A 49 3.59 9.90 -30.94
C SER A 49 3.88 10.96 -32.02
N GLY A 50 5.08 10.98 -32.59
CA GLY A 50 5.52 12.09 -33.46
C GLY A 50 5.60 13.43 -32.73
N ALA A 51 5.54 13.44 -31.40
CA ALA A 51 5.68 14.66 -30.62
C ALA A 51 7.07 15.28 -30.84
N GLY A 52 7.13 16.61 -30.90
CA GLY A 52 8.35 17.34 -31.16
C GLY A 52 9.47 17.01 -30.14
N PRO A 53 10.75 17.26 -30.52
CA PRO A 53 11.92 16.82 -29.74
C PRO A 53 12.12 17.60 -28.43
N ALA A 54 11.45 18.72 -28.23
CA ALA A 54 11.69 19.59 -27.08
C ALA A 54 10.91 19.16 -25.83
N PHE A 55 11.63 19.03 -24.70
CA PHE A 55 11.02 18.75 -23.41
C PHE A 55 10.37 20.01 -22.82
N THR A 56 9.10 20.20 -23.14
CA THR A 56 8.33 21.40 -22.80
C THR A 56 7.08 21.08 -22.01
N LYS A 57 6.44 22.12 -21.47
CA LYS A 57 5.10 22.00 -20.85
C LYS A 57 4.08 21.42 -21.83
N ALA A 58 4.14 21.82 -23.12
CA ALA A 58 3.23 21.33 -24.16
C ALA A 58 3.37 19.81 -24.34
N LEU A 59 4.60 19.28 -24.39
CA LEU A 59 4.86 17.84 -24.47
C LEU A 59 4.26 17.09 -23.26
N ALA A 60 4.48 17.60 -22.05
CA ALA A 60 3.93 16.99 -20.84
C ALA A 60 2.39 17.03 -20.82
N GLN A 61 1.76 18.08 -21.35
CA GLN A 61 0.32 18.19 -21.51
C GLN A 61 -0.21 17.20 -22.57
N GLN A 62 0.47 17.06 -23.71
CA GLN A 62 0.12 16.07 -24.73
C GLN A 62 0.17 14.65 -24.16
N TYR A 63 1.22 14.32 -23.44
CA TYR A 63 1.28 13.01 -22.76
C TYR A 63 0.13 12.80 -21.77
N ARG A 64 -0.17 13.82 -20.95
CA ARG A 64 -1.34 13.77 -20.05
C ARG A 64 -2.64 13.52 -20.83
N SER A 65 -2.85 14.19 -21.95
CA SER A 65 -4.03 13.99 -22.81
C SER A 65 -4.08 12.59 -23.40
N ALA A 66 -2.95 12.05 -23.85
CA ALA A 66 -2.84 10.66 -24.31
C ALA A 66 -3.19 9.65 -23.21
N LEU A 67 -2.73 9.88 -21.95
CA LEU A 67 -3.09 9.03 -20.83
C LEU A 67 -4.60 9.07 -20.51
N LEU A 68 -5.24 10.24 -20.67
CA LEU A 68 -6.69 10.41 -20.51
C LEU A 68 -7.45 9.70 -21.64
N ALA A 69 -7.03 9.84 -22.88
CA ALA A 69 -7.62 9.17 -24.04
C ALA A 69 -7.59 7.63 -23.88
N ASN A 70 -6.54 7.10 -23.28
CA ASN A 70 -6.40 5.68 -22.92
C ASN A 70 -7.25 5.26 -21.70
N ARG A 71 -8.13 6.13 -21.20
CA ARG A 71 -9.07 5.87 -20.08
C ARG A 71 -8.41 5.34 -18.81
N LEU A 72 -7.15 5.72 -18.56
CA LEU A 72 -6.45 5.33 -17.34
C LEU A 72 -7.08 6.02 -16.12
N SER A 73 -6.99 5.37 -14.96
CA SER A 73 -7.47 5.97 -13.71
C SER A 73 -6.69 7.25 -13.36
N SER A 74 -7.36 8.22 -12.72
CA SER A 74 -6.72 9.46 -12.24
C SER A 74 -5.46 9.18 -11.40
N SER A 75 -5.49 8.11 -10.57
CA SER A 75 -4.34 7.70 -9.77
C SER A 75 -3.17 7.24 -10.64
N THR A 76 -3.44 6.46 -11.69
CA THR A 76 -2.42 5.99 -12.63
C THR A 76 -1.82 7.15 -13.42
N ILE A 77 -2.66 8.07 -13.89
CA ILE A 77 -2.21 9.26 -14.64
C ILE A 77 -1.29 10.12 -13.74
N ASN A 78 -1.72 10.41 -12.52
CA ASN A 78 -0.92 11.21 -11.57
C ASN A 78 0.39 10.51 -11.21
N LEU A 79 0.37 9.18 -11.08
CA LEU A 79 1.57 8.38 -10.82
C LEU A 79 2.56 8.46 -12.01
N ARG A 80 2.07 8.48 -13.25
CA ARG A 80 2.92 8.61 -14.46
C ARG A 80 3.42 10.04 -14.69
N LEU A 81 2.67 11.06 -14.26
CA LEU A 81 3.12 12.46 -14.35
C LEU A 81 4.18 12.82 -13.29
N SER A 82 4.16 12.16 -12.14
CA SER A 82 5.09 12.45 -11.05
C SER A 82 6.57 12.32 -11.44
N PRO A 83 7.03 11.22 -12.08
CA PRO A 83 8.43 11.10 -12.50
C PRO A 83 8.83 12.09 -13.59
N ILE A 84 7.89 12.53 -14.45
CA ILE A 84 8.16 13.54 -15.49
C ILE A 84 8.46 14.89 -14.85
N ARG A 85 7.68 15.29 -13.84
CA ARG A 85 7.95 16.52 -13.09
C ARG A 85 9.28 16.45 -12.34
N LYS A 86 9.59 15.29 -11.75
CA LYS A 86 10.89 15.09 -11.09
C LYS A 86 12.03 15.14 -12.11
N LEU A 87 11.85 14.58 -13.30
CA LEU A 87 12.85 14.66 -14.38
C LEU A 87 13.12 16.12 -14.77
N ALA A 88 12.06 16.92 -14.96
CA ALA A 88 12.21 18.34 -15.29
C ALA A 88 13.02 19.08 -14.22
N ARG A 89 12.76 18.82 -12.94
CA ARG A 89 13.52 19.42 -11.84
C ARG A 89 14.97 18.98 -11.84
N GLU A 90 15.25 17.68 -11.91
CA GLU A 90 16.62 17.16 -11.92
C GLU A 90 17.42 17.69 -13.13
N MET A 91 16.77 17.82 -14.29
CA MET A 91 17.43 18.41 -15.46
C MET A 91 17.75 19.90 -15.26
N ALA A 92 16.88 20.67 -14.61
CA ALA A 92 17.13 22.07 -14.29
C ALA A 92 18.27 22.22 -13.26
N ASP A 93 18.24 21.41 -12.20
CA ASP A 93 19.25 21.41 -11.13
C ASP A 93 20.66 21.03 -11.70
N ASN A 94 20.70 20.24 -12.79
CA ASN A 94 21.92 19.87 -13.48
C ASN A 94 22.22 20.72 -14.75
N GLN A 95 21.56 21.87 -14.90
CA GLN A 95 21.75 22.83 -16.03
C GLN A 95 21.46 22.23 -17.41
N MET A 96 20.67 21.16 -17.48
CA MET A 96 20.26 20.49 -18.73
C MET A 96 18.95 21.05 -19.29
N LEU A 97 18.20 21.80 -18.50
CA LEU A 97 16.92 22.40 -18.85
C LEU A 97 16.83 23.80 -18.22
N ASP A 98 16.23 24.74 -18.94
CA ASP A 98 15.96 26.06 -18.40
C ASP A 98 15.02 25.97 -17.18
N PRO A 99 15.33 26.66 -16.04
CA PRO A 99 14.51 26.59 -14.83
C PRO A 99 13.06 27.05 -15.01
N ALA A 100 12.78 28.03 -15.88
CA ALA A 100 11.43 28.49 -16.16
C ALA A 100 10.61 27.41 -16.90
N THR A 101 11.26 26.72 -17.83
CA THR A 101 10.66 25.56 -18.54
C THR A 101 10.39 24.41 -17.58
N ALA A 102 11.33 24.05 -16.71
CA ALA A 102 11.14 23.03 -15.69
C ALA A 102 9.95 23.35 -14.76
N ALA A 103 9.90 24.58 -14.26
CA ALA A 103 8.80 25.08 -13.44
C ALA A 103 7.45 25.04 -14.20
N ALA A 104 7.44 25.31 -15.51
CA ALA A 104 6.25 25.20 -16.34
C ALA A 104 5.76 23.74 -16.48
N ILE A 105 6.69 22.78 -16.62
CA ILE A 105 6.35 21.34 -16.65
C ILE A 105 5.82 20.87 -15.30
N GLU A 106 6.40 21.30 -14.19
CA GLU A 106 5.94 20.96 -12.85
C GLU A 106 4.49 21.43 -12.59
N ARG A 107 4.12 22.58 -13.14
CA ARG A 107 2.77 23.14 -13.07
C ARG A 107 1.74 22.45 -13.95
N VAL A 108 2.10 21.46 -14.79
CA VAL A 108 1.10 20.66 -15.52
C VAL A 108 0.14 20.03 -14.51
N PRO A 109 -1.18 20.32 -14.57
CA PRO A 109 -2.11 19.85 -13.56
C PRO A 109 -2.24 18.33 -13.60
N GLY A 110 -2.37 17.71 -12.42
CA GLY A 110 -2.81 16.33 -12.32
C GLY A 110 -4.26 16.16 -12.78
N VAL A 111 -4.77 14.95 -12.66
CA VAL A 111 -6.17 14.63 -12.87
C VAL A 111 -6.86 14.53 -11.52
N GLU A 112 -7.95 15.28 -11.37
CA GLU A 112 -8.74 15.26 -10.14
C GLU A 112 -9.31 13.87 -9.87
N ARG A 113 -9.22 13.43 -8.62
CA ARG A 113 -9.81 12.16 -8.19
C ARG A 113 -11.29 12.38 -7.90
N ARG A 114 -12.15 12.27 -8.91
CA ARG A 114 -13.59 12.33 -8.71
C ARG A 114 -14.13 10.97 -8.32
N GLY A 115 -15.02 10.94 -7.35
CA GLY A 115 -15.72 9.73 -6.91
C GLY A 115 -14.79 8.73 -6.20
N THR A 116 -14.36 9.04 -4.99
CA THR A 116 -13.85 8.01 -4.08
C THR A 116 -15.01 7.09 -3.71
N ARG A 117 -15.00 5.84 -4.21
CA ARG A 117 -15.84 4.81 -3.58
C ARG A 117 -15.46 4.76 -2.12
N VAL A 118 -16.44 4.89 -1.23
CA VAL A 118 -16.30 4.48 0.16
C VAL A 118 -15.78 3.04 0.10
N GLY A 119 -14.60 2.78 0.68
CA GLY A 119 -14.03 1.44 0.70
C GLY A 119 -15.05 0.45 1.27
N ASN A 120 -15.11 -0.75 0.75
CA ASN A 120 -15.93 -1.80 1.35
C ASN A 120 -15.30 -2.13 2.70
N TRP A 121 -15.90 -1.60 3.77
CA TRP A 121 -15.56 -1.95 5.13
C TRP A 121 -16.02 -3.38 5.38
N LEU A 122 -15.18 -4.20 5.97
CA LEU A 122 -15.61 -5.48 6.48
C LEU A 122 -16.42 -5.24 7.76
N MET A 123 -17.67 -5.65 7.74
CA MET A 123 -18.47 -5.78 8.97
C MET A 123 -17.87 -6.87 9.83
N LYS A 124 -18.15 -6.85 11.15
CA LYS A 124 -17.63 -7.83 12.11
C LYS A 124 -17.84 -9.28 11.65
N ASP A 125 -19.05 -9.58 11.18
CA ASP A 125 -19.40 -10.94 10.73
C ASP A 125 -18.65 -11.33 9.46
N GLN A 126 -18.48 -10.39 8.54
CA GLN A 126 -17.67 -10.59 7.32
C GLN A 126 -16.19 -10.85 7.65
N ALA A 127 -15.65 -10.10 8.62
CA ALA A 127 -14.27 -10.30 9.09
C ALA A 127 -14.11 -11.67 9.76
N ASN A 128 -15.08 -12.09 10.59
CA ASN A 128 -15.09 -13.41 11.21
C ASN A 128 -15.24 -14.52 10.16
N HIS A 129 -16.08 -14.34 9.15
CA HIS A 129 -16.23 -15.31 8.06
C HIS A 129 -14.92 -15.48 7.29
N LEU A 130 -14.26 -14.37 6.95
CA LEU A 130 -12.94 -14.38 6.28
C LEU A 130 -11.87 -15.06 7.15
N LEU A 131 -11.82 -14.79 8.46
CA LEU A 131 -10.89 -15.40 9.41
C LEU A 131 -11.07 -16.91 9.56
N ASN A 132 -12.30 -17.41 9.39
CA ASN A 132 -12.64 -18.82 9.55
C ASN A 132 -12.66 -19.59 8.22
N ALA A 133 -12.48 -18.92 7.08
CA ALA A 133 -12.48 -19.55 5.76
C ALA A 133 -11.31 -20.53 5.51
N PRO A 134 -10.07 -20.30 5.99
CA PRO A 134 -9.01 -21.28 5.83
C PRO A 134 -9.26 -22.52 6.70
N ASP A 135 -8.97 -23.72 6.16
CA ASP A 135 -9.13 -24.98 6.86
C ASP A 135 -8.17 -25.11 8.07
N PRO A 136 -8.68 -25.22 9.31
CA PRO A 136 -7.85 -25.27 10.51
C PRO A 136 -7.09 -26.60 10.67
N GLN A 137 -7.40 -27.63 9.90
CA GLN A 137 -6.73 -28.94 9.99
C GLN A 137 -5.43 -28.98 9.20
N THR A 138 -5.30 -28.16 8.16
CA THR A 138 -4.09 -28.10 7.32
C THR A 138 -3.06 -27.10 7.86
N LEU A 139 -1.79 -27.37 7.60
CA LEU A 139 -0.70 -26.47 7.95
C LEU A 139 -0.83 -25.13 7.18
N THR A 140 -1.18 -25.21 5.88
CA THR A 140 -1.49 -24.03 5.05
C THR A 140 -2.62 -23.22 5.64
N GLY A 141 -3.70 -23.86 6.08
CA GLY A 141 -4.85 -23.16 6.63
C GLY A 141 -4.56 -22.50 7.99
N LYS A 142 -3.79 -23.15 8.88
CA LYS A 142 -3.34 -22.54 10.14
C LYS A 142 -2.49 -21.29 9.88
N ARG A 143 -1.54 -21.36 8.92
CA ARG A 143 -0.75 -20.20 8.49
C ARG A 143 -1.64 -19.08 7.96
N ASP A 144 -2.55 -19.41 7.06
CA ASP A 144 -3.39 -18.44 6.38
C ASP A 144 -4.36 -17.75 7.37
N ARG A 145 -4.89 -18.50 8.35
CA ARG A 145 -5.68 -17.93 9.47
C ARG A 145 -4.86 -16.95 10.31
N ALA A 146 -3.61 -17.28 10.63
CA ALA A 146 -2.73 -16.40 11.38
C ALA A 146 -2.39 -15.13 10.57
N ILE A 147 -2.10 -15.25 9.26
CA ILE A 147 -1.88 -14.11 8.36
C ILE A 147 -3.11 -13.17 8.34
N LEU A 148 -4.30 -13.72 8.12
CA LEU A 148 -5.55 -12.94 8.10
C LEU A 148 -5.80 -12.26 9.45
N ALA A 149 -5.56 -12.97 10.56
CA ALA A 149 -5.75 -12.44 11.90
C ALA A 149 -4.80 -11.26 12.19
N VAL A 150 -3.53 -11.37 11.80
CA VAL A 150 -2.56 -10.27 11.96
C VAL A 150 -2.92 -9.08 11.07
N LEU A 151 -3.34 -9.31 9.83
CA LEU A 151 -3.78 -8.22 8.95
C LEU A 151 -5.00 -7.49 9.49
N LEU A 152 -6.00 -8.21 9.99
CA LEU A 152 -7.25 -7.63 10.48
C LEU A 152 -7.13 -7.07 11.89
N GLY A 153 -6.44 -7.77 12.80
CA GLY A 153 -6.39 -7.42 14.21
C GLY A 153 -5.24 -6.48 14.59
N CYS A 154 -4.06 -6.63 13.96
CA CYS A 154 -2.91 -5.77 14.23
C CYS A 154 -2.75 -4.64 13.23
N GLY A 155 -3.41 -4.76 12.12
CA GLY A 155 -3.38 -3.74 11.13
C GLY A 155 -2.02 -3.53 10.45
N LEU A 156 -1.25 -4.55 10.22
CA LEU A 156 0.05 -4.46 9.57
C LEU A 156 -0.06 -4.36 8.05
N ARG A 157 0.88 -3.65 7.44
CA ARG A 157 1.06 -3.71 5.99
C ARG A 157 1.64 -5.07 5.61
N ARG A 158 1.38 -5.52 4.37
CA ARG A 158 1.88 -6.81 3.86
C ARG A 158 3.39 -6.96 4.03
N ALA A 159 4.16 -5.93 3.71
CA ALA A 159 5.60 -5.91 3.91
C ALA A 159 6.00 -5.99 5.39
N GLU A 160 5.27 -5.32 6.27
CA GLU A 160 5.50 -5.37 7.71
C GLU A 160 5.20 -6.76 8.25
N LEU A 161 4.05 -7.36 7.87
CA LEU A 161 3.67 -8.72 8.26
C LEU A 161 4.74 -9.76 7.89
N LEU A 162 5.31 -9.67 6.69
CA LEU A 162 6.31 -10.65 6.24
C LEU A 162 7.68 -10.49 6.92
N ARG A 163 7.91 -9.39 7.61
CA ARG A 163 9.18 -9.12 8.33
C ARG A 163 9.16 -9.51 9.79
N ILE A 164 8.01 -9.85 10.36
CA ILE A 164 7.91 -10.21 11.77
C ILE A 164 8.64 -11.51 12.04
N ASN A 165 9.47 -11.51 13.07
CA ASN A 165 10.10 -12.70 13.63
C ASN A 165 9.40 -13.14 14.91
N VAL A 166 9.65 -14.35 15.36
CA VAL A 166 9.12 -14.88 16.63
C VAL A 166 9.61 -14.01 17.80
N GLU A 167 10.86 -13.56 17.73
CA GLU A 167 11.53 -12.74 18.75
C GLU A 167 10.94 -11.33 18.87
N ASP A 168 10.25 -10.85 17.82
CA ASP A 168 9.58 -9.54 17.83
C ASP A 168 8.28 -9.56 18.65
N LEU A 169 7.75 -10.75 18.97
CA LEU A 169 6.56 -10.88 19.83
C LEU A 169 6.97 -10.77 21.30
N GLN A 170 6.70 -9.64 21.91
CA GLN A 170 7.04 -9.35 23.29
C GLN A 170 5.79 -9.19 24.16
N GLN A 171 5.89 -9.58 25.42
CA GLN A 171 4.89 -9.28 26.43
C GLN A 171 5.30 -8.03 27.20
N ARG A 172 4.48 -7.00 27.19
CA ARG A 172 4.67 -5.75 27.94
C ARG A 172 3.39 -5.42 28.70
N GLU A 173 3.50 -5.19 30.00
CA GLU A 173 2.33 -4.85 30.84
C GLU A 173 1.14 -5.80 30.69
N GLY A 174 1.41 -7.11 30.63
CA GLY A 174 0.38 -8.14 30.44
C GLY A 174 -0.22 -8.23 29.04
N ARG A 175 0.26 -7.46 28.06
CA ARG A 175 -0.23 -7.44 26.68
C ARG A 175 0.84 -7.90 25.71
N TRP A 176 0.45 -8.63 24.68
CA TRP A 176 1.34 -8.95 23.58
C TRP A 176 1.47 -7.76 22.64
N VAL A 177 2.70 -7.45 22.25
CA VAL A 177 3.04 -6.33 21.38
C VAL A 177 4.11 -6.71 20.35
N LEU A 178 4.13 -5.99 19.24
CA LEU A 178 5.23 -5.92 18.28
C LEU A 178 5.84 -4.52 18.44
N PRO A 179 6.94 -4.37 19.17
CA PRO A 179 7.61 -3.08 19.32
C PRO A 179 8.34 -2.69 18.05
N ASP A 180 8.68 -1.42 17.94
CA ASP A 180 9.61 -0.84 16.95
C ASP A 180 9.30 -1.17 15.48
N MET A 181 8.01 -1.39 15.17
CA MET A 181 7.57 -1.63 13.81
C MET A 181 7.81 -0.41 12.92
N THR A 182 8.75 -0.52 11.99
CA THR A 182 9.07 0.55 11.04
C THR A 182 8.04 0.60 9.92
N GLY A 183 7.31 1.70 9.84
CA GLY A 183 6.29 1.95 8.83
C GLY A 183 6.77 2.84 7.67
N LYS A 184 5.84 3.27 6.81
CA LYS A 184 6.11 4.21 5.71
C LYS A 184 6.68 5.52 6.26
N GLY A 185 7.77 6.00 5.64
CA GLY A 185 8.46 7.22 6.08
C GLY A 185 9.31 7.02 7.34
N ASN A 186 9.75 5.80 7.57
CA ASN A 186 10.64 5.42 8.70
C ASN A 186 10.04 5.72 10.09
N ARG A 187 8.71 5.80 10.18
CA ARG A 187 8.02 6.02 11.46
C ARG A 187 7.98 4.72 12.24
N ILE A 188 8.49 4.76 13.46
CA ILE A 188 8.49 3.64 14.39
C ILE A 188 7.19 3.66 15.21
N ARG A 189 6.57 2.50 15.42
CA ARG A 189 5.39 2.34 16.27
C ARG A 189 5.37 0.97 16.95
N THR A 190 4.81 0.92 18.13
CA THR A 190 4.44 -0.35 18.79
C THR A 190 3.02 -0.73 18.37
N VAL A 191 2.83 -1.99 18.03
CA VAL A 191 1.53 -2.54 17.62
C VAL A 191 1.08 -3.57 18.64
N THR A 192 -0.10 -3.39 19.20
CA THR A 192 -0.72 -4.37 20.11
C THR A 192 -1.18 -5.60 19.33
N VAL A 193 -0.94 -6.78 19.88
CA VAL A 193 -1.39 -8.08 19.36
C VAL A 193 -2.53 -8.59 20.24
N PRO A 194 -3.79 -8.53 19.79
CA PRO A 194 -4.93 -9.04 20.56
C PRO A 194 -4.79 -10.53 20.87
N ALA A 195 -5.33 -10.99 21.98
CA ALA A 195 -5.23 -12.39 22.45
C ALA A 195 -5.70 -13.39 21.38
N GLY A 196 -6.80 -13.12 20.68
CA GLY A 196 -7.29 -13.99 19.59
C GLY A 196 -6.37 -14.03 18.36
N VAL A 197 -5.57 -12.97 18.12
CA VAL A 197 -4.54 -12.97 17.07
C VAL A 197 -3.34 -13.79 17.54
N LYS A 198 -2.89 -13.57 18.78
CA LYS A 198 -1.79 -14.33 19.37
C LYS A 198 -2.06 -15.83 19.36
N ALA A 199 -3.24 -16.26 19.78
CA ALA A 199 -3.62 -17.68 19.78
C ALA A 199 -3.52 -18.32 18.37
N ARG A 200 -3.88 -17.59 17.30
CA ARG A 200 -3.74 -18.09 15.92
C ARG A 200 -2.30 -18.14 15.45
N ILE A 201 -1.47 -17.18 15.88
CA ILE A 201 -0.03 -17.21 15.64
C ILE A 201 0.57 -18.43 16.33
N ASP A 202 0.23 -18.69 17.60
CA ASP A 202 0.76 -19.82 18.36
C ASP A 202 0.34 -21.16 17.76
N ALA A 203 -0.91 -21.30 17.37
CA ALA A 203 -1.41 -22.50 16.70
C ALA A 203 -0.65 -22.78 15.38
N TRP A 204 -0.29 -21.74 14.64
CA TRP A 204 0.55 -21.86 13.44
C TRP A 204 1.99 -22.23 13.82
N LEU A 205 2.63 -21.50 14.73
CA LEU A 205 4.02 -21.74 15.13
C LEU A 205 4.22 -23.15 15.66
N SER A 206 3.31 -23.61 16.55
CA SER A 206 3.33 -24.97 17.10
C SER A 206 3.17 -26.03 16.02
N ALA A 207 2.18 -25.89 15.10
CA ALA A 207 1.97 -26.84 14.04
C ALA A 207 3.13 -26.89 13.03
N ALA A 208 3.82 -25.77 12.84
CA ALA A 208 4.92 -25.61 11.90
C ALA A 208 6.31 -25.93 12.54
N GLY A 209 6.39 -26.17 13.84
CA GLY A 209 7.65 -26.35 14.56
C GLY A 209 8.58 -25.13 14.48
N ILE A 210 8.00 -23.91 14.39
CA ILE A 210 8.78 -22.67 14.28
C ILE A 210 9.01 -22.09 15.66
N THR A 211 10.26 -22.05 16.08
CA THR A 211 10.67 -21.48 17.38
C THR A 211 11.46 -20.17 17.25
N THR A 212 12.04 -19.90 16.08
CA THR A 212 12.89 -18.72 15.84
C THR A 212 12.75 -18.21 14.41
N GLY A 213 13.12 -16.92 14.20
CA GLY A 213 13.15 -16.27 12.90
C GLY A 213 11.76 -15.94 12.35
N ARG A 214 11.61 -15.86 11.03
CA ARG A 214 10.36 -15.43 10.38
C ARG A 214 9.16 -16.26 10.81
N ILE A 215 8.10 -15.57 11.29
CA ILE A 215 6.86 -16.22 11.69
C ILE A 215 6.19 -16.88 10.46
N PHE A 216 6.07 -16.18 9.34
CA PHE A 216 5.35 -16.67 8.17
C PHE A 216 6.31 -17.25 7.14
N ARG A 217 6.18 -18.57 6.92
CA ARG A 217 7.01 -19.33 5.98
C ARG A 217 6.16 -19.91 4.85
N PRO A 218 6.75 -20.15 3.66
CA PRO A 218 6.02 -20.72 2.54
C PRO A 218 5.69 -22.19 2.81
N VAL A 219 4.48 -22.59 2.46
CA VAL A 219 3.99 -23.97 2.51
C VAL A 219 3.62 -24.38 1.08
N ASN A 220 4.04 -25.56 0.64
CA ASN A 220 3.76 -26.08 -0.69
C ASN A 220 2.38 -26.77 -0.77
N LYS A 221 2.04 -27.29 -1.95
CA LYS A 221 0.77 -28.01 -2.20
C LYS A 221 0.64 -29.33 -1.43
N ARG A 222 1.74 -29.89 -0.93
CA ARG A 222 1.76 -31.09 -0.10
C ARG A 222 1.67 -30.77 1.39
N ASP A 223 1.34 -29.55 1.73
CA ASP A 223 1.19 -29.03 3.10
C ASP A 223 2.49 -29.11 3.93
N VAL A 224 3.65 -28.90 3.27
CA VAL A 224 4.99 -28.92 3.88
C VAL A 224 5.66 -27.56 3.73
N ILE A 225 6.39 -27.10 4.76
CA ILE A 225 7.21 -25.89 4.71
C ILE A 225 8.38 -26.07 3.73
N VAL A 226 8.57 -25.10 2.83
CA VAL A 226 9.59 -25.17 1.77
C VAL A 226 10.57 -23.99 1.79
N GLY A 227 10.72 -23.32 2.89
CA GLY A 227 11.66 -22.21 3.05
C GLY A 227 11.51 -21.47 4.35
N THR A 228 12.38 -20.50 4.56
CA THR A 228 12.45 -19.74 5.80
C THR A 228 11.64 -18.44 5.80
N GLU A 229 11.27 -17.92 4.63
CA GLU A 229 10.52 -16.66 4.49
C GLU A 229 9.68 -16.60 3.22
N ILE A 230 8.57 -15.88 3.26
CA ILE A 230 7.78 -15.51 2.07
C ILE A 230 8.36 -14.20 1.52
N ARG A 231 9.00 -14.24 0.35
CA ARG A 231 9.68 -13.09 -0.26
C ARG A 231 8.75 -12.17 -1.06
N ASP A 232 7.66 -12.71 -1.60
CA ASP A 232 6.74 -11.97 -2.47
C ASP A 232 5.50 -11.48 -1.69
N GLU A 233 5.40 -10.18 -1.46
CA GLU A 233 4.22 -9.56 -0.86
C GLU A 233 2.92 -9.81 -1.63
N LYS A 234 3.02 -10.10 -2.94
CA LYS A 234 1.85 -10.48 -3.75
C LYS A 234 1.27 -11.83 -3.32
N ALA A 235 2.07 -12.68 -2.68
CA ALA A 235 1.57 -13.95 -2.14
C ALA A 235 0.50 -13.69 -1.05
N VAL A 236 0.75 -12.74 -0.16
CA VAL A 236 -0.22 -12.32 0.87
C VAL A 236 -1.49 -11.73 0.24
N TRP A 237 -1.33 -10.88 -0.79
CA TRP A 237 -2.48 -10.33 -1.50
C TRP A 237 -3.30 -11.42 -2.19
N ARG A 238 -2.65 -12.36 -2.89
CA ARG A 238 -3.33 -13.50 -3.54
C ARG A 238 -4.08 -14.38 -2.53
N LEU A 239 -3.50 -14.57 -1.33
CA LEU A 239 -4.13 -15.28 -0.23
C LEU A 239 -5.43 -14.56 0.21
N VAL A 240 -5.36 -13.27 0.52
CA VAL A 240 -6.54 -12.48 0.92
C VAL A 240 -7.62 -12.55 -0.16
N MET A 241 -7.27 -12.36 -1.43
CA MET A 241 -8.22 -12.41 -2.55
C MET A 241 -8.86 -13.80 -2.72
N ARG A 242 -8.10 -14.89 -2.49
CA ARG A 242 -8.63 -16.25 -2.55
C ARG A 242 -9.75 -16.45 -1.55
N TYR A 243 -9.50 -16.10 -0.29
CA TYR A 243 -10.50 -16.28 0.78
C TYR A 243 -11.65 -15.27 0.68
N ALA A 244 -11.38 -14.03 0.26
CA ALA A 244 -12.43 -13.07 -0.01
C ALA A 244 -13.40 -13.54 -1.10
N LYS A 245 -12.89 -14.20 -2.15
CA LYS A 245 -13.72 -14.80 -3.19
C LYS A 245 -14.51 -16.01 -2.66
N ALA A 246 -13.89 -16.86 -1.84
CA ALA A 246 -14.53 -18.04 -1.26
C ALA A 246 -15.66 -17.70 -0.29
N THR A 247 -15.62 -16.51 0.34
CA THR A 247 -16.62 -16.01 1.28
C THR A 247 -17.62 -15.02 0.66
N ASP A 248 -17.68 -14.95 -0.67
CA ASP A 248 -18.48 -13.98 -1.45
C ASP A 248 -18.25 -12.50 -1.09
N LEU A 249 -17.11 -12.21 -0.45
CA LEU A 249 -16.63 -10.86 -0.19
C LEU A 249 -15.90 -10.26 -1.40
N GLY A 250 -16.15 -10.80 -2.59
CA GLY A 250 -15.44 -10.59 -3.86
C GLY A 250 -15.30 -9.15 -4.37
N LYS A 251 -15.78 -8.17 -3.63
CA LYS A 251 -15.58 -6.75 -3.88
C LYS A 251 -14.73 -6.05 -2.80
N LEU A 252 -13.86 -6.78 -2.11
CA LEU A 252 -12.83 -6.13 -1.32
C LEU A 252 -11.98 -5.31 -2.28
N ALA A 253 -12.16 -3.98 -2.23
CA ALA A 253 -11.53 -3.05 -3.15
C ALA A 253 -10.00 -3.15 -3.02
N THR A 254 -9.38 -3.70 -4.04
CA THR A 254 -7.93 -3.92 -4.14
C THR A 254 -7.12 -2.65 -4.36
N SER A 255 -7.78 -1.51 -4.43
CA SER A 255 -7.11 -0.23 -4.63
C SER A 255 -7.99 0.95 -4.28
N ARG A 256 -7.77 1.58 -3.12
CA ARG A 256 -7.98 3.03 -2.94
C ARG A 256 -7.54 3.49 -1.54
N PRO A 257 -7.01 4.73 -1.40
CA PRO A 257 -6.69 5.31 -0.10
C PRO A 257 -7.95 5.45 0.77
N ALA A 258 -7.80 5.28 2.09
CA ALA A 258 -8.88 5.45 3.03
C ALA A 258 -9.51 6.85 2.88
N PRO A 259 -10.84 6.98 2.89
CA PRO A 259 -11.47 8.28 2.96
C PRO A 259 -11.13 8.94 4.31
N ASP A 260 -10.96 10.26 4.25
CA ASP A 260 -10.79 11.10 5.43
C ASP A 260 -12.05 11.01 6.32
N LEU A 261 -11.88 10.51 7.53
CA LEU A 261 -12.97 10.25 8.48
C LEU A 261 -13.35 11.48 9.31
N SER A 262 -12.81 12.67 9.00
CA SER A 262 -13.19 13.90 9.69
C SER A 262 -14.61 14.39 9.34
N GLN A 263 -15.29 13.77 8.35
CA GLN A 263 -16.56 14.28 7.80
C GLN A 263 -17.80 13.37 8.01
N THR A 264 -17.76 12.34 8.86
CA THR A 264 -18.95 11.54 9.16
C THR A 264 -19.20 11.40 10.66
N VAL A 265 -19.49 12.53 11.29
CA VAL A 265 -20.40 12.55 12.45
C VAL A 265 -21.73 13.03 11.91
N PRO A 266 -22.81 12.25 11.91
CA PRO A 266 -24.13 12.78 11.66
C PRO A 266 -24.50 13.66 12.85
N GLU A 267 -24.73 14.95 12.61
CA GLU A 267 -25.48 15.81 13.53
C GLU A 267 -26.90 15.27 13.59
N GLY A 268 -27.16 14.48 14.61
CA GLY A 268 -28.45 13.88 14.86
C GLY A 268 -28.89 14.09 16.31
N GLY A 269 -29.75 15.10 16.52
CA GLY A 269 -30.68 15.09 17.66
C GLY A 269 -30.20 15.72 18.96
N ARG A 270 -30.45 17.01 19.12
CA ARG A 270 -30.68 17.62 20.44
C ARG A 270 -31.92 16.97 21.05
N GLY A 271 -31.76 16.30 22.16
CA GLY A 271 -32.90 15.74 22.93
C GLY A 271 -32.48 15.34 24.33
N ALA A 272 -32.89 16.17 25.31
CA ALA A 272 -33.16 15.88 26.71
C ALA A 272 -32.07 15.31 27.63
N GLY A 273 -31.70 16.12 28.62
CA GLY A 273 -31.36 15.89 30.00
C GLY A 273 -30.86 14.48 30.39
N ALA A 274 -29.56 14.34 30.61
CA ALA A 274 -29.00 13.18 31.29
C ALA A 274 -28.48 13.60 32.68
N ASP A 275 -28.97 12.93 33.67
CA ASP A 275 -28.68 12.96 35.10
C ASP A 275 -27.18 12.65 35.36
N PRO A 276 -26.44 13.40 36.16
CA PRO A 276 -25.00 13.23 36.39
C PRO A 276 -24.63 12.11 37.40
N ALA A 277 -25.54 11.23 37.80
CA ALA A 277 -25.36 10.29 38.92
C ALA A 277 -25.40 8.79 38.57
N ALA A 278 -25.30 8.37 37.30
CA ALA A 278 -25.26 6.94 36.97
C ALA A 278 -23.83 6.40 36.89
N PRO A 279 -23.49 5.25 37.52
CA PRO A 279 -22.16 4.65 37.42
C PRO A 279 -21.92 4.11 36.01
N ARG A 280 -20.72 4.40 35.46
CA ARG A 280 -20.28 3.94 34.15
C ARG A 280 -20.18 2.39 34.18
N PRO A 281 -20.78 1.67 33.23
CA PRO A 281 -20.56 0.24 33.13
C PRO A 281 -19.09 -0.05 32.75
N CYS A 282 -18.50 -1.02 33.44
CA CYS A 282 -17.19 -1.58 33.10
C CYS A 282 -17.24 -2.12 31.68
N LEU A 283 -16.42 -1.56 30.79
CA LEU A 283 -16.23 -2.06 29.44
C LEU A 283 -15.45 -3.36 29.51
N ASP A 284 -16.10 -4.44 29.10
CA ASP A 284 -15.51 -5.75 28.92
C ASP A 284 -14.30 -5.65 27.96
N PRO A 285 -13.09 -6.06 28.36
CA PRO A 285 -11.88 -5.89 27.55
C PRO A 285 -11.90 -6.64 26.22
N ASP A 286 -12.80 -7.60 26.03
CA ASP A 286 -12.92 -8.38 24.79
C ASP A 286 -13.70 -7.68 23.68
N HIS A 287 -14.41 -6.58 23.96
CA HIS A 287 -15.24 -5.89 22.98
C HIS A 287 -14.60 -4.65 22.32
N ALA A 288 -13.42 -4.20 22.75
CA ALA A 288 -12.94 -2.86 22.43
C ALA A 288 -12.10 -2.72 21.14
N THR A 289 -11.79 -3.79 20.38
CA THR A 289 -10.69 -3.72 19.40
C THR A 289 -11.04 -3.83 17.93
N TRP A 290 -12.26 -4.19 17.56
CA TRP A 290 -12.61 -4.44 16.15
C TRP A 290 -12.98 -3.18 15.33
N GLY A 291 -13.21 -2.06 15.99
CA GLY A 291 -13.74 -0.84 15.35
C GLY A 291 -12.72 0.11 14.71
N ARG A 292 -11.42 -0.07 14.92
CA ARG A 292 -10.41 0.91 14.51
C ARG A 292 -9.35 0.45 13.50
N SER A 293 -9.43 -0.77 12.99
CA SER A 293 -8.46 -1.28 12.00
C SER A 293 -8.82 -0.86 10.57
N ARG A 294 -8.88 0.43 10.33
CA ARG A 294 -9.41 1.02 9.10
C ARG A 294 -8.44 1.14 7.92
N ARG A 295 -7.21 0.62 8.01
CA ARG A 295 -6.16 0.92 7.02
C ARG A 295 -5.63 -0.23 6.17
N TRP A 296 -6.21 -1.43 6.22
CA TRP A 296 -5.37 -2.61 6.00
C TRP A 296 -5.66 -3.44 4.76
N LEU A 297 -6.60 -3.04 3.93
CA LEU A 297 -6.84 -3.68 2.64
C LEU A 297 -6.52 -2.74 1.46
N MET A 298 -5.48 -1.93 1.60
CA MET A 298 -5.02 -1.06 0.51
C MET A 298 -3.64 -1.45 0.02
N PRO A 299 -3.38 -1.32 -1.31
CA PRO A 299 -2.11 -1.68 -1.95
C PRO A 299 -0.93 -0.84 -1.49
#